data_460e68e3cb681b8b09c7f7bbbe7b6dd5
#
_entry.id   460e68e3cb681b8b09c7f7bbbe7b6dd5
#
_cell.length_a   1.000
_cell.length_b   1.000
_cell.length_c   1.000
_cell.angle_alpha   90.00
_cell.angle_beta   90.00
_cell.angle_gamma   90.00
#
_symmetry.space_group_name_H-M   'P 1'
#
loop_
_entity.id
_entity.type
_entity.pdbx_description
1 polymer ?
#
loop_
_entity_poly.entity_id
_entity_poly.type
_entity_poly.pdbx_seq_one_letter_code
_entity_poly.pdbx_strand_id
1 'polypeptide(L)'
;MPDKFNMQSPPFDRLTDAQQTRLRSSLDVAYYRTRDVILSSGQTNPHLHILIKGAVEERSKDQSEVFAHYANDDMFDVRSLFEECVRHQYIALEDTLSYLLPKDVFLELYNENGQFAAYFDNNLSKRQELIEAAQQQQNLAEFILTKVDNSIYHPPMILAPETPINEVTRTLKDNGIDAALVQLHADDPRLEKWPSAHSYAIVTRTNMLHSVMLDNCAVDTPVGEIATFPVYHVDDGDFLFNAMITMTRNRMKRLMVCEGNRAVGMLDMTQILSAFSTHSHVLTLSIARASSVEELALASNRQRQLVESLLRNGIRTRFIMELISAVNEQIIEKAFELLVPPALHDHCCLIVLGSEGRGEQILKTDQDNALIIEDGLEWPHCEQVMQSFTHTLQQLGYPLCPGKVMVNNPKWVKTQQEWIHTLDHWIAKAEPEPIMDLAIFSDAHAVAGNRELLTPIANHLRDSMKDRMLVLSDFTRPALQFSVPLTLFGNVKSAKDGLDIKRGGIFPIVHGIRTLSLEYAIEEKNTFERIEALRKKRILEPETADNLNEALKLFFKIRLHQQLSKQETLNNIDIKQLERTERDLLRHSLHVVKKFKQFLGFHYQIRD
;
A
#
# COMPACT_ATOMS: atom_id res chain seq x y z
N MET A 1 37.98 -6.84 36.99
CA MET A 1 37.04 -6.74 35.87
C MET A 1 35.81 -5.89 36.17
N PRO A 2 35.21 -5.89 37.37
CA PRO A 2 34.07 -4.99 37.70
C PRO A 2 34.37 -3.50 37.53
N ASP A 3 35.66 -3.08 37.70
CA ASP A 3 36.11 -1.69 37.53
C ASP A 3 35.98 -1.15 36.10
N LYS A 4 35.80 -2.02 35.10
CA LYS A 4 35.63 -1.66 33.69
C LYS A 4 34.16 -1.61 33.25
N PHE A 5 33.23 -1.84 34.17
CA PHE A 5 31.81 -1.76 33.85
C PHE A 5 31.42 -0.33 33.47
N ASN A 6 30.76 -0.17 32.33
CA ASN A 6 30.37 1.13 31.81
C ASN A 6 29.13 1.67 32.54
N MET A 7 29.36 2.47 33.60
CA MET A 7 28.32 3.13 34.37
C MET A 7 27.64 4.30 33.61
N GLN A 8 28.18 4.70 32.47
CA GLN A 8 27.67 5.82 31.68
C GLN A 8 26.65 5.36 30.62
N SER A 9 26.46 4.05 30.47
CA SER A 9 25.40 3.54 29.56
C SER A 9 24.08 3.41 30.30
N PRO A 10 22.93 3.71 29.61
CA PRO A 10 21.61 3.45 30.16
C PRO A 10 21.39 1.97 30.45
N PRO A 11 20.73 1.64 31.58
CA PRO A 11 20.09 2.53 32.56
C PRO A 11 20.98 2.92 33.74
N PHE A 12 22.25 2.51 33.77
CA PHE A 12 23.15 2.63 34.90
C PHE A 12 23.63 4.07 35.13
N ASP A 13 23.57 4.91 34.07
CA ASP A 13 23.80 6.36 34.12
C ASP A 13 22.80 7.14 34.99
N ARG A 14 21.66 6.51 35.31
CA ARG A 14 20.59 7.10 36.13
C ARG A 14 20.73 6.82 37.62
N LEU A 15 21.70 6.00 38.01
CA LEU A 15 21.98 5.67 39.39
C LEU A 15 22.84 6.78 40.04
N THR A 16 22.60 7.04 41.33
CA THR A 16 23.45 7.93 42.13
C THR A 16 24.81 7.30 42.33
N ASP A 17 25.85 8.11 42.66
CA ASP A 17 27.21 7.63 42.90
C ASP A 17 27.29 6.52 43.96
N ALA A 18 26.49 6.61 45.03
CA ALA A 18 26.36 5.58 46.06
C ALA A 18 25.77 4.27 45.49
N GLN A 19 24.74 4.37 44.64
CA GLN A 19 24.09 3.21 44.00
C GLN A 19 24.99 2.58 42.95
N GLN A 20 25.73 3.40 42.16
CA GLN A 20 26.74 2.91 41.21
C GLN A 20 27.87 2.17 41.92
N THR A 21 28.31 2.67 43.09
CA THR A 21 29.32 2.00 43.91
C THR A 21 28.83 0.66 44.44
N ARG A 22 27.57 0.59 44.95
CA ARG A 22 26.94 -0.64 45.40
C ARG A 22 26.82 -1.65 44.26
N LEU A 23 26.31 -1.25 43.11
CA LEU A 23 26.19 -2.08 41.93
C LEU A 23 27.56 -2.68 41.54
N ARG A 24 28.58 -1.82 41.43
CA ARG A 24 29.96 -2.23 41.04
C ARG A 24 30.55 -3.25 42.00
N SER A 25 30.34 -3.06 43.32
CA SER A 25 30.87 -3.99 44.35
C SER A 25 30.15 -5.33 44.39
N SER A 26 28.95 -5.40 43.78
CA SER A 26 28.09 -6.60 43.75
C SER A 26 28.18 -7.38 42.43
N LEU A 27 28.91 -6.87 41.43
CA LEU A 27 29.07 -7.52 40.13
C LEU A 27 30.05 -8.69 40.23
N ASP A 28 29.59 -9.87 39.79
CA ASP A 28 30.44 -11.00 39.47
C ASP A 28 30.61 -11.16 37.95
N VAL A 29 31.55 -12.04 37.54
CA VAL A 29 31.81 -12.34 36.14
C VAL A 29 31.72 -13.85 35.91
N ALA A 30 30.93 -14.25 34.94
CA ALA A 30 30.82 -15.64 34.50
C ALA A 30 31.37 -15.81 33.07
N TYR A 31 31.96 -16.99 32.84
CA TYR A 31 32.40 -17.45 31.52
C TYR A 31 31.60 -18.67 31.11
N TYR A 32 31.13 -18.64 29.87
CA TYR A 32 30.40 -19.73 29.24
C TYR A 32 31.07 -20.10 27.93
N ARG A 33 31.21 -21.41 27.71
CA ARG A 33 31.76 -21.92 26.45
C ARG A 33 30.70 -21.89 25.36
N THR A 34 31.17 -21.89 24.14
CA THR A 34 30.30 -22.07 22.97
C THR A 34 29.35 -23.26 23.16
N ARG A 35 28.05 -23.05 22.99
CA ARG A 35 26.94 -23.99 23.18
C ARG A 35 26.58 -24.34 24.65
N ASP A 36 27.20 -23.70 25.63
CA ASP A 36 26.73 -23.83 27.01
C ASP A 36 25.32 -23.25 27.16
N VAL A 37 24.47 -23.95 27.89
CA VAL A 37 23.14 -23.46 28.30
C VAL A 37 23.35 -22.57 29.53
N ILE A 38 23.13 -21.26 29.36
CA ILE A 38 23.28 -20.27 30.42
C ILE A 38 22.09 -20.31 31.38
N LEU A 39 20.88 -20.33 30.80
CA LEU A 39 19.62 -20.42 31.53
C LEU A 39 18.69 -21.41 30.83
N SER A 40 18.03 -22.26 31.63
CA SER A 40 17.04 -23.22 31.13
C SER A 40 15.61 -22.79 31.45
N SER A 41 14.69 -23.08 30.54
CA SER A 41 13.27 -22.81 30.78
C SER A 41 12.76 -23.53 32.03
N GLY A 42 12.05 -22.80 32.89
CA GLY A 42 11.47 -23.28 34.15
C GLY A 42 12.41 -23.22 35.35
N GLN A 43 13.69 -22.82 35.22
CA GLN A 43 14.57 -22.59 36.36
C GLN A 43 14.41 -21.18 36.93
N THR A 44 14.82 -20.97 38.17
CA THR A 44 14.94 -19.64 38.77
C THR A 44 16.21 -18.94 38.28
N ASN A 45 16.13 -17.64 38.01
CA ASN A 45 17.29 -16.84 37.64
C ASN A 45 17.70 -15.93 38.82
N PRO A 46 18.87 -16.16 39.46
CA PRO A 46 19.32 -15.38 40.60
C PRO A 46 20.10 -14.11 40.21
N HIS A 47 20.34 -13.85 38.91
CA HIS A 47 21.17 -12.72 38.48
C HIS A 47 20.60 -12.01 37.25
N LEU A 48 20.84 -10.72 37.13
CA LEU A 48 20.76 -10.02 35.87
C LEU A 48 22.06 -10.29 35.08
N HIS A 49 21.93 -10.77 33.86
CA HIS A 49 23.04 -11.05 32.97
C HIS A 49 23.28 -9.85 32.04
N ILE A 50 24.53 -9.35 31.97
CA ILE A 50 24.96 -8.27 31.09
C ILE A 50 26.18 -8.73 30.30
N LEU A 51 26.07 -8.78 28.98
CA LEU A 51 27.14 -9.32 28.14
C LEU A 51 28.34 -8.38 28.09
N ILE A 52 29.52 -8.92 28.38
CA ILE A 52 30.82 -8.24 28.24
C ILE A 52 31.38 -8.52 26.84
N LYS A 53 31.28 -9.77 26.40
CA LYS A 53 31.81 -10.26 25.13
C LYS A 53 31.12 -11.57 24.76
N GLY A 54 30.92 -11.78 23.48
CA GLY A 54 30.29 -12.97 22.97
C GLY A 54 28.87 -12.72 22.46
N ALA A 55 28.17 -13.79 22.15
CA ALA A 55 26.79 -13.76 21.69
C ALA A 55 25.95 -14.85 22.38
N VAL A 56 24.73 -14.48 22.75
CA VAL A 56 23.75 -15.38 23.39
C VAL A 56 22.48 -15.43 22.56
N GLU A 57 21.92 -16.61 22.43
CA GLU A 57 20.67 -16.84 21.71
C GLU A 57 19.58 -17.29 22.67
N GLU A 58 18.41 -16.66 22.54
CA GLU A 58 17.19 -17.04 23.26
C GLU A 58 16.33 -17.94 22.37
N ARG A 59 16.01 -19.16 22.87
CA ARG A 59 15.23 -20.16 22.13
C ARG A 59 14.02 -20.66 22.91
N SER A 60 13.07 -21.23 22.17
CA SER A 60 11.97 -22.00 22.78
C SER A 60 12.51 -23.23 23.54
N LYS A 61 11.71 -23.74 24.47
CA LYS A 61 12.06 -24.91 25.28
C LYS A 61 12.39 -26.15 24.44
N ASP A 62 11.74 -26.29 23.30
CA ASP A 62 11.95 -27.40 22.34
C ASP A 62 13.04 -27.10 21.31
N GLN A 63 13.69 -25.93 21.43
CA GLN A 63 14.74 -25.44 20.53
C GLN A 63 14.30 -25.22 19.06
N SER A 64 12.99 -25.22 18.78
CA SER A 64 12.44 -25.08 17.44
C SER A 64 12.44 -23.63 16.95
N GLU A 65 12.37 -22.65 17.87
CA GLU A 65 12.27 -21.23 17.54
C GLU A 65 13.34 -20.42 18.25
N VAL A 66 13.93 -19.47 17.52
CA VAL A 66 14.86 -18.46 18.03
C VAL A 66 14.07 -17.18 18.23
N PHE A 67 14.07 -16.64 19.45
CA PHE A 67 13.36 -15.41 19.79
C PHE A 67 14.23 -14.18 19.72
N ALA A 68 15.50 -14.25 20.14
CA ALA A 68 16.41 -13.13 20.14
C ALA A 68 17.88 -13.57 20.14
N HIS A 69 18.75 -12.64 19.70
CA HIS A 69 20.19 -12.69 19.85
C HIS A 69 20.63 -11.49 20.68
N TYR A 70 21.55 -11.73 21.59
CA TYR A 70 22.15 -10.71 22.48
C TYR A 70 23.64 -10.60 22.20
N ALA A 71 24.14 -9.38 22.15
CA ALA A 71 25.55 -9.05 21.88
C ALA A 71 26.17 -8.23 23.03
N ASN A 72 27.36 -7.73 22.86
CA ASN A 72 28.07 -6.94 23.87
C ASN A 72 27.20 -5.77 24.38
N ASP A 73 27.23 -5.56 25.68
CA ASP A 73 26.47 -4.56 26.44
C ASP A 73 24.95 -4.83 26.55
N ASP A 74 24.42 -5.88 25.92
CA ASP A 74 23.03 -6.28 26.08
C ASP A 74 22.77 -6.97 27.43
N MET A 75 21.56 -6.75 27.95
CA MET A 75 21.03 -7.45 29.12
C MET A 75 20.00 -8.48 28.65
N PHE A 76 20.07 -9.69 29.18
CA PHE A 76 19.08 -10.71 28.84
C PHE A 76 18.39 -11.29 30.07
N ASP A 77 17.20 -11.84 29.84
CA ASP A 77 16.32 -12.45 30.85
C ASP A 77 15.96 -11.55 32.04
N VAL A 78 15.87 -10.22 31.81
CA VAL A 78 15.45 -9.24 32.84
C VAL A 78 14.10 -9.61 33.45
N ARG A 79 13.22 -10.21 32.64
CA ARG A 79 11.85 -10.54 33.03
C ARG A 79 11.80 -11.57 34.17
N SER A 80 12.66 -12.56 34.16
CA SER A 80 12.69 -13.59 35.21
C SER A 80 13.10 -13.05 36.58
N LEU A 81 13.67 -11.84 36.64
CA LEU A 81 13.95 -11.17 37.92
C LEU A 81 12.67 -10.70 38.61
N PHE A 82 11.58 -10.47 37.86
CA PHE A 82 10.26 -10.10 38.38
C PHE A 82 9.31 -11.30 38.44
N GLU A 83 9.59 -12.36 37.66
CA GLU A 83 8.80 -13.59 37.61
C GLU A 83 9.47 -14.69 38.45
N GLU A 84 8.77 -15.80 38.67
CA GLU A 84 9.31 -16.91 39.47
C GLU A 84 10.30 -17.78 38.69
N CYS A 85 10.22 -17.79 37.33
CA CYS A 85 11.07 -18.66 36.52
C CYS A 85 11.38 -18.08 35.13
N VAL A 86 12.47 -18.58 34.55
CA VAL A 86 12.91 -18.33 33.18
C VAL A 86 11.92 -18.97 32.20
N ARG A 87 11.46 -18.24 31.22
CA ARG A 87 10.49 -18.73 30.23
C ARG A 87 11.15 -19.51 29.10
N HIS A 88 12.28 -19.02 28.60
CA HIS A 88 12.99 -19.52 27.44
C HIS A 88 14.35 -20.10 27.81
N GLN A 89 15.03 -20.71 26.86
CA GLN A 89 16.39 -21.21 27.03
C GLN A 89 17.38 -20.20 26.45
N TYR A 90 18.47 -19.92 27.17
CA TYR A 90 19.55 -19.02 26.73
C TYR A 90 20.83 -19.82 26.51
N ILE A 91 21.40 -19.74 25.32
CA ILE A 91 22.55 -20.55 24.88
C ILE A 91 23.66 -19.64 24.37
N ALA A 92 24.89 -19.88 24.81
CA ALA A 92 26.07 -19.17 24.28
C ALA A 92 26.38 -19.65 22.85
N LEU A 93 26.37 -18.73 21.88
CA LEU A 93 26.72 -19.03 20.48
C LEU A 93 28.23 -19.12 20.25
N GLU A 94 28.99 -18.42 21.05
CA GLU A 94 30.44 -18.39 21.09
C GLU A 94 30.92 -18.29 22.53
N ASP A 95 32.24 -18.31 22.76
CA ASP A 95 32.81 -18.13 24.10
C ASP A 95 32.39 -16.78 24.68
N THR A 96 31.59 -16.81 25.73
CA THR A 96 30.83 -15.66 26.24
C THR A 96 31.27 -15.30 27.64
N LEU A 97 31.49 -13.99 27.89
CA LEU A 97 31.71 -13.40 29.21
C LEU A 97 30.50 -12.53 29.57
N SER A 98 29.98 -12.65 30.78
CA SER A 98 28.86 -11.87 31.28
C SER A 98 29.10 -11.35 32.69
N TYR A 99 28.73 -10.09 32.95
CA TYR A 99 28.55 -9.64 34.32
C TYR A 99 27.25 -10.26 34.88
N LEU A 100 27.31 -10.62 36.14
CA LEU A 100 26.21 -11.13 36.94
C LEU A 100 25.89 -10.15 38.05
N LEU A 101 24.73 -9.48 37.98
CA LEU A 101 24.24 -8.65 39.07
C LEU A 101 23.20 -9.45 39.86
N PRO A 102 23.41 -9.68 41.19
CA PRO A 102 22.45 -10.41 42.01
C PRO A 102 21.05 -9.81 41.96
N LYS A 103 20.01 -10.66 41.91
CA LYS A 103 18.60 -10.29 41.80
C LYS A 103 18.15 -9.39 42.96
N ASP A 104 18.60 -9.66 44.16
CA ASP A 104 18.28 -8.85 45.35
C ASP A 104 18.82 -7.43 45.23
N VAL A 105 20.08 -7.27 44.82
CA VAL A 105 20.70 -5.96 44.58
C VAL A 105 20.01 -5.21 43.46
N PHE A 106 19.67 -5.91 42.37
CA PHE A 106 18.91 -5.33 41.26
C PHE A 106 17.55 -4.81 41.74
N LEU A 107 16.79 -5.62 42.48
CA LEU A 107 15.47 -5.24 43.00
C LEU A 107 15.53 -4.11 44.04
N GLU A 108 16.58 -4.05 44.86
CA GLU A 108 16.83 -2.91 45.77
C GLU A 108 17.02 -1.63 44.95
N LEU A 109 17.92 -1.61 43.94
CA LEU A 109 18.15 -0.46 43.08
C LEU A 109 16.90 -0.06 42.30
N TYR A 110 16.13 -1.04 41.83
CA TYR A 110 14.87 -0.83 41.15
C TYR A 110 13.84 -0.13 42.04
N ASN A 111 13.71 -0.57 43.31
CA ASN A 111 12.74 0.01 44.27
C ASN A 111 13.20 1.37 44.82
N GLU A 112 14.51 1.60 44.96
CA GLU A 112 15.07 2.84 45.49
C GLU A 112 15.15 3.97 44.46
N ASN A 113 15.24 3.64 43.16
CA ASN A 113 15.49 4.62 42.12
C ASN A 113 14.42 4.55 40.99
N GLY A 114 13.46 5.47 41.08
CA GLY A 114 12.35 5.51 40.12
C GLY A 114 12.76 5.77 38.67
N GLN A 115 13.90 6.43 38.40
CA GLN A 115 14.39 6.64 37.03
C GLN A 115 15.05 5.37 36.45
N PHE A 116 15.73 4.61 37.31
CA PHE A 116 16.26 3.30 36.98
C PHE A 116 15.10 2.31 36.74
N ALA A 117 14.10 2.29 37.65
CA ALA A 117 12.92 1.46 37.52
C ALA A 117 12.12 1.75 36.23
N ALA A 118 11.90 3.02 35.90
CA ALA A 118 11.18 3.43 34.70
C ALA A 118 11.83 2.94 33.38
N TYR A 119 13.15 2.73 33.36
CA TYR A 119 13.83 2.15 32.20
C TYR A 119 13.37 0.70 31.95
N PHE A 120 13.25 -0.08 33.03
CA PHE A 120 12.84 -1.49 32.93
C PHE A 120 11.34 -1.63 32.70
N ASP A 121 10.52 -0.84 33.36
CA ASP A 121 9.07 -0.82 33.16
C ASP A 121 8.71 -0.41 31.73
N ASN A 122 9.31 0.65 31.23
CA ASN A 122 9.11 1.10 29.87
C ASN A 122 9.66 0.10 28.82
N ASN A 123 10.72 -0.62 29.14
CA ASN A 123 11.30 -1.62 28.22
C ASN A 123 10.50 -2.93 28.22
N LEU A 124 9.96 -3.38 29.33
CA LEU A 124 9.23 -4.65 29.40
C LEU A 124 7.93 -4.61 28.59
N SER A 125 7.15 -3.54 28.69
CA SER A 125 5.96 -3.37 27.86
C SER A 125 6.29 -3.05 26.40
N LYS A 126 7.26 -2.15 26.14
CA LYS A 126 7.72 -1.84 24.78
C LYS A 126 8.44 -3.01 24.10
N ARG A 127 9.19 -3.82 24.86
CA ARG A 127 9.92 -4.95 24.29
C ARG A 127 8.97 -6.05 23.82
N GLN A 128 7.88 -6.30 24.53
CA GLN A 128 6.86 -7.24 24.09
C GLN A 128 6.11 -6.70 22.87
N GLU A 129 5.72 -5.42 22.87
CA GLU A 129 5.13 -4.73 21.71
C GLU A 129 6.12 -4.65 20.54
N LEU A 130 7.41 -4.43 20.79
CA LEU A 130 8.45 -4.36 19.75
C LEU A 130 8.83 -5.74 19.21
N ILE A 131 8.82 -6.81 20.00
CA ILE A 131 9.04 -8.19 19.52
C ILE A 131 7.86 -8.64 18.65
N GLU A 132 6.64 -8.38 19.07
CA GLU A 132 5.46 -8.66 18.26
C GLU A 132 5.42 -7.79 16.99
N ALA A 133 5.78 -6.51 17.09
CA ALA A 133 5.87 -5.62 15.96
C ALA A 133 7.05 -5.96 15.02
N ALA A 134 8.23 -6.32 15.55
CA ALA A 134 9.39 -6.69 14.74
C ALA A 134 9.20 -8.02 14.00
N GLN A 135 8.57 -9.01 14.63
CA GLN A 135 8.19 -10.25 13.96
C GLN A 135 7.15 -10.02 12.87
N GLN A 136 6.16 -9.15 13.10
CA GLN A 136 5.20 -8.73 12.09
C GLN A 136 5.85 -7.92 10.96
N GLN A 137 6.85 -7.08 11.27
CA GLN A 137 7.56 -6.23 10.32
C GLN A 137 8.51 -7.01 9.41
N GLN A 138 9.27 -7.95 9.97
CA GLN A 138 10.24 -8.74 9.21
C GLN A 138 9.55 -9.61 8.16
N ASN A 139 8.45 -10.24 8.53
CA ASN A 139 7.67 -11.09 7.65
C ASN A 139 6.97 -10.32 6.52
N LEU A 140 6.51 -9.09 6.79
CA LEU A 140 5.83 -8.28 5.78
C LEU A 140 6.82 -7.69 4.77
N ALA A 141 7.99 -7.21 5.24
CA ALA A 141 9.03 -6.69 4.36
C ALA A 141 9.62 -7.80 3.48
N GLU A 142 9.85 -8.98 4.04
CA GLU A 142 10.33 -10.15 3.33
C GLU A 142 9.35 -10.57 2.23
N PHE A 143 8.05 -10.60 2.55
CA PHE A 143 7.03 -10.89 1.55
C PHE A 143 6.95 -9.86 0.41
N ILE A 144 6.96 -8.56 0.74
CA ILE A 144 6.89 -7.50 -0.29
C ILE A 144 8.09 -7.57 -1.22
N LEU A 145 9.25 -8.01 -0.70
CA LEU A 145 10.47 -8.18 -1.46
C LEU A 145 10.60 -9.56 -2.13
N THR A 146 9.71 -10.50 -1.80
CA THR A 146 9.68 -11.83 -2.41
C THR A 146 9.32 -11.70 -3.89
N LYS A 147 10.14 -12.27 -4.75
CA LYS A 147 9.93 -12.28 -6.20
C LYS A 147 9.13 -13.49 -6.62
N VAL A 148 8.36 -13.32 -7.67
CA VAL A 148 7.74 -14.41 -8.41
C VAL A 148 8.86 -15.15 -9.13
N ASP A 149 9.13 -16.39 -8.75
CA ASP A 149 10.13 -17.25 -9.36
C ASP A 149 9.65 -18.71 -9.43
N ASN A 150 10.42 -19.56 -10.05
CA ASN A 150 10.09 -20.97 -10.29
C ASN A 150 9.92 -21.81 -9.02
N SER A 151 10.26 -21.30 -7.84
CA SER A 151 10.00 -21.97 -6.56
C SER A 151 8.58 -21.73 -6.05
N ILE A 152 7.91 -20.68 -6.57
CA ILE A 152 6.60 -20.22 -6.10
C ILE A 152 5.47 -20.63 -7.04
N TYR A 153 5.68 -20.54 -8.35
CA TYR A 153 4.67 -20.94 -9.33
C TYR A 153 4.90 -22.36 -9.86
N HIS A 154 3.86 -22.98 -10.39
CA HIS A 154 3.99 -24.30 -11.05
C HIS A 154 4.06 -24.15 -12.58
N PRO A 155 4.66 -25.13 -13.30
CA PRO A 155 4.68 -25.11 -14.76
C PRO A 155 3.27 -25.03 -15.33
N PRO A 156 3.05 -24.23 -16.39
CA PRO A 156 1.74 -24.10 -16.99
C PRO A 156 1.38 -25.34 -17.79
N MET A 157 0.17 -25.83 -17.68
CA MET A 157 -0.38 -26.77 -18.66
C MET A 157 -0.94 -25.96 -19.82
N ILE A 158 -0.42 -26.19 -21.02
CA ILE A 158 -0.84 -25.49 -22.25
C ILE A 158 -1.55 -26.49 -23.16
N LEU A 159 -2.75 -26.14 -23.59
CA LEU A 159 -3.61 -26.95 -24.45
C LEU A 159 -3.79 -26.28 -25.81
N ALA A 160 -4.04 -27.10 -26.84
CA ALA A 160 -4.49 -26.62 -28.14
C ALA A 160 -5.98 -26.19 -28.05
N PRO A 161 -6.38 -25.14 -28.76
CA PRO A 161 -7.76 -24.62 -28.67
C PRO A 161 -8.81 -25.60 -29.19
N GLU A 162 -8.43 -26.54 -30.05
CA GLU A 162 -9.31 -27.60 -30.60
C GLU A 162 -9.55 -28.76 -29.63
N THR A 163 -8.83 -28.83 -28.50
CA THR A 163 -8.95 -29.92 -27.53
C THR A 163 -10.37 -29.99 -26.98
N PRO A 164 -11.05 -31.16 -27.03
CA PRO A 164 -12.42 -31.27 -26.54
C PRO A 164 -12.51 -31.12 -25.01
N ILE A 165 -13.62 -30.53 -24.51
CA ILE A 165 -13.86 -30.33 -23.07
C ILE A 165 -13.71 -31.62 -22.27
N ASN A 166 -14.18 -32.74 -22.77
CA ASN A 166 -14.08 -34.04 -22.08
C ASN A 166 -12.64 -34.51 -21.89
N GLU A 167 -11.76 -34.24 -22.88
CA GLU A 167 -10.33 -34.57 -22.83
C GLU A 167 -9.62 -33.63 -21.85
N VAL A 168 -9.91 -32.33 -21.91
CA VAL A 168 -9.40 -31.33 -20.96
C VAL A 168 -9.78 -31.71 -19.54
N THR A 169 -11.05 -32.11 -19.33
CA THR A 169 -11.53 -32.52 -18.00
C THR A 169 -10.77 -33.72 -17.44
N ARG A 170 -10.47 -34.73 -18.28
CA ARG A 170 -9.63 -35.87 -17.88
C ARG A 170 -8.22 -35.43 -17.56
N THR A 171 -7.61 -34.64 -18.43
CA THR A 171 -6.25 -34.12 -18.26
C THR A 171 -6.08 -33.33 -16.97
N LEU A 172 -7.04 -32.43 -16.64
CA LEU A 172 -7.01 -31.68 -15.38
C LEU A 172 -7.19 -32.59 -14.16
N LYS A 173 -8.06 -33.60 -14.25
CA LYS A 173 -8.28 -34.57 -13.19
C LYS A 173 -7.03 -35.42 -12.94
N ASP A 174 -6.44 -35.97 -14.00
CA ASP A 174 -5.31 -36.88 -13.91
C ASP A 174 -4.03 -36.19 -13.39
N ASN A 175 -3.88 -34.91 -13.69
CA ASN A 175 -2.76 -34.09 -13.21
C ASN A 175 -3.07 -33.36 -11.89
N GLY A 176 -4.27 -33.50 -11.34
CA GLY A 176 -4.64 -32.87 -10.05
C GLY A 176 -4.69 -31.35 -10.08
N ILE A 177 -4.88 -30.74 -11.26
CA ILE A 177 -4.90 -29.28 -11.47
C ILE A 177 -6.31 -28.78 -11.77
N ASP A 178 -6.55 -27.49 -11.50
CA ASP A 178 -7.88 -26.88 -11.61
C ASP A 178 -8.03 -25.95 -12.81
N ALA A 179 -6.94 -25.63 -13.50
CA ALA A 179 -6.92 -24.73 -14.65
C ALA A 179 -5.79 -25.07 -15.62
N ALA A 180 -5.97 -24.71 -16.88
CA ALA A 180 -4.96 -24.78 -17.92
C ALA A 180 -5.02 -23.55 -18.82
N LEU A 181 -3.89 -23.23 -19.46
CA LEU A 181 -3.83 -22.23 -20.51
C LEU A 181 -4.20 -22.85 -21.85
N VAL A 182 -4.85 -22.09 -22.70
CA VAL A 182 -5.20 -22.47 -24.07
C VAL A 182 -4.41 -21.55 -24.98
N GLN A 183 -3.52 -22.11 -25.81
CA GLN A 183 -2.75 -21.34 -26.80
C GLN A 183 -3.66 -20.95 -27.95
N LEU A 184 -3.96 -19.66 -28.11
CA LEU A 184 -4.77 -19.17 -29.22
C LEU A 184 -3.97 -19.16 -30.52
N HIS A 185 -4.65 -19.38 -31.66
CA HIS A 185 -4.04 -19.18 -32.97
C HIS A 185 -3.75 -17.71 -33.24
N ALA A 186 -2.76 -17.44 -34.09
CA ALA A 186 -2.35 -16.07 -34.39
C ALA A 186 -3.44 -15.26 -35.15
N ASP A 187 -4.38 -15.92 -35.77
CA ASP A 187 -5.54 -15.36 -36.47
C ASP A 187 -6.83 -15.33 -35.62
N ASP A 188 -6.73 -15.62 -34.34
CA ASP A 188 -7.90 -15.56 -33.43
C ASP A 188 -8.44 -14.13 -33.33
N PRO A 189 -9.73 -13.89 -33.62
CA PRO A 189 -10.31 -12.54 -33.66
C PRO A 189 -10.26 -11.82 -32.29
N ARG A 190 -10.10 -12.56 -31.18
CA ARG A 190 -9.92 -11.97 -29.83
C ARG A 190 -8.61 -11.20 -29.72
N LEU A 191 -7.55 -11.61 -30.43
CA LEU A 191 -6.25 -10.93 -30.44
C LEU A 191 -6.31 -9.57 -31.16
N GLU A 192 -7.14 -9.42 -32.18
CA GLU A 192 -7.37 -8.12 -32.84
C GLU A 192 -8.02 -7.11 -31.90
N LYS A 193 -8.98 -7.57 -31.10
CA LYS A 193 -9.68 -6.74 -30.11
C LYS A 193 -8.78 -6.32 -28.92
N TRP A 194 -7.77 -7.12 -28.61
CA TRP A 194 -6.84 -6.93 -27.48
C TRP A 194 -5.38 -7.05 -27.92
N PRO A 195 -4.84 -6.08 -28.69
CA PRO A 195 -3.50 -6.19 -29.30
C PRO A 195 -2.34 -6.31 -28.30
N SER A 196 -2.54 -5.85 -27.06
CA SER A 196 -1.55 -5.92 -25.99
C SER A 196 -1.63 -7.18 -25.13
N ALA A 197 -2.63 -8.04 -25.37
CA ALA A 197 -2.80 -9.28 -24.61
C ALA A 197 -1.89 -10.39 -25.17
N HIS A 198 -1.44 -11.27 -24.28
CA HIS A 198 -0.75 -12.49 -24.68
C HIS A 198 -1.68 -13.44 -25.43
N SER A 199 -1.13 -14.27 -26.32
CA SER A 199 -1.90 -15.24 -27.12
C SER A 199 -2.37 -16.48 -26.34
N TYR A 200 -2.73 -16.28 -25.06
CA TYR A 200 -3.22 -17.33 -24.18
C TYR A 200 -4.60 -16.98 -23.64
N ALA A 201 -5.50 -17.96 -23.61
CA ALA A 201 -6.73 -17.94 -22.86
C ALA A 201 -6.61 -18.90 -21.66
N ILE A 202 -7.50 -18.82 -20.68
CA ILE A 202 -7.52 -19.71 -19.53
C ILE A 202 -8.84 -20.47 -19.46
N VAL A 203 -8.75 -21.77 -19.19
CA VAL A 203 -9.91 -22.61 -18.88
C VAL A 203 -9.80 -23.15 -17.45
N THR A 204 -10.88 -23.15 -16.73
CA THR A 204 -10.99 -23.67 -15.35
C THR A 204 -12.06 -24.74 -15.25
N ARG A 205 -12.03 -25.55 -14.19
CA ARG A 205 -13.13 -26.49 -13.88
C ARG A 205 -14.49 -25.80 -13.83
N THR A 206 -14.53 -24.57 -13.31
CA THR A 206 -15.77 -23.77 -13.22
C THR A 206 -16.27 -23.36 -14.60
N ASN A 207 -15.40 -22.89 -15.50
CA ASN A 207 -15.79 -22.57 -16.89
C ASN A 207 -16.41 -23.81 -17.57
N MET A 208 -15.73 -24.96 -17.51
CA MET A 208 -16.24 -26.20 -18.13
C MET A 208 -17.58 -26.63 -17.52
N LEU A 209 -17.72 -26.54 -16.19
CA LEU A 209 -18.98 -26.87 -15.51
C LEU A 209 -20.12 -25.95 -16.00
N HIS A 210 -19.89 -24.63 -16.04
CA HIS A 210 -20.90 -23.67 -16.48
C HIS A 210 -21.26 -23.90 -17.95
N SER A 211 -20.25 -24.03 -18.82
CA SER A 211 -20.51 -24.24 -20.26
C SER A 211 -21.32 -25.49 -20.56
N VAL A 212 -21.03 -26.60 -19.88
CA VAL A 212 -21.76 -27.84 -20.09
C VAL A 212 -23.13 -27.82 -19.40
N MET A 213 -23.24 -27.32 -18.17
CA MET A 213 -24.46 -27.43 -17.34
C MET A 213 -25.41 -26.26 -17.51
N LEU A 214 -24.95 -25.07 -17.84
CA LEU A 214 -25.75 -23.86 -17.97
C LEU A 214 -25.94 -23.47 -19.44
N ASP A 215 -24.84 -23.50 -20.22
CA ASP A 215 -24.89 -23.09 -21.64
C ASP A 215 -25.19 -24.25 -22.58
N ASN A 216 -25.35 -25.48 -22.04
CA ASN A 216 -25.65 -26.72 -22.78
C ASN A 216 -24.64 -27.01 -23.91
N CYS A 217 -23.37 -26.63 -23.72
CA CYS A 217 -22.30 -26.98 -24.68
C CYS A 217 -22.11 -28.51 -24.68
N ALA A 218 -21.84 -29.07 -25.86
CA ALA A 218 -21.51 -30.46 -25.99
C ALA A 218 -20.15 -30.78 -25.36
N VAL A 219 -19.98 -31.97 -24.83
CA VAL A 219 -18.71 -32.36 -24.16
C VAL A 219 -17.50 -32.49 -25.11
N ASP A 220 -17.75 -32.53 -26.39
CA ASP A 220 -16.78 -32.53 -27.49
C ASP A 220 -16.52 -31.12 -28.07
N THR A 221 -17.16 -30.08 -27.52
CA THR A 221 -16.87 -28.68 -27.90
C THR A 221 -15.39 -28.35 -27.69
N PRO A 222 -14.72 -27.67 -28.65
CA PRO A 222 -13.36 -27.20 -28.50
C PRO A 222 -13.17 -26.28 -27.31
N VAL A 223 -12.14 -26.50 -26.47
CA VAL A 223 -11.91 -25.72 -25.27
C VAL A 223 -11.65 -24.23 -25.55
N GLY A 224 -11.11 -23.92 -26.72
CA GLY A 224 -10.89 -22.54 -27.17
C GLY A 224 -12.15 -21.68 -27.20
N GLU A 225 -13.34 -22.28 -27.43
CA GLU A 225 -14.61 -21.56 -27.48
C GLU A 225 -15.09 -21.11 -26.10
N ILE A 226 -14.77 -21.87 -25.04
CA ILE A 226 -15.21 -21.61 -23.66
C ILE A 226 -14.14 -20.95 -22.80
N ALA A 227 -12.90 -20.87 -23.30
CA ALA A 227 -11.78 -20.31 -22.54
C ALA A 227 -11.91 -18.80 -22.36
N THR A 228 -11.65 -18.33 -21.16
CA THR A 228 -11.70 -16.90 -20.80
C THR A 228 -10.49 -16.15 -21.36
N PHE A 229 -10.74 -14.99 -21.97
CA PHE A 229 -9.73 -14.10 -22.55
C PHE A 229 -10.12 -12.63 -22.30
N PRO A 230 -9.19 -11.69 -22.06
CA PRO A 230 -7.75 -11.88 -21.89
C PRO A 230 -7.37 -12.53 -20.55
N VAL A 231 -6.15 -13.09 -20.48
CA VAL A 231 -5.59 -13.64 -19.23
C VAL A 231 -4.73 -12.60 -18.56
N TYR A 232 -4.98 -12.37 -17.26
CA TYR A 232 -4.10 -11.53 -16.46
C TYR A 232 -2.80 -12.26 -16.14
N HIS A 233 -1.70 -11.54 -16.14
CA HIS A 233 -0.38 -12.08 -15.94
C HIS A 233 0.47 -11.23 -14.99
N VAL A 234 1.59 -11.81 -14.57
CA VAL A 234 2.72 -11.13 -13.94
C VAL A 234 4.00 -11.61 -14.61
N ASP A 235 5.03 -10.78 -14.63
CA ASP A 235 6.31 -11.18 -15.18
C ASP A 235 7.11 -12.03 -14.18
N ASP A 236 7.90 -12.99 -14.69
CA ASP A 236 8.88 -13.70 -13.89
C ASP A 236 9.90 -12.70 -13.34
N GLY A 237 10.18 -12.79 -12.03
CA GLY A 237 11.01 -11.83 -11.31
C GLY A 237 10.28 -10.56 -10.84
N ASP A 238 9.00 -10.39 -11.13
CA ASP A 238 8.17 -9.35 -10.49
C ASP A 238 7.93 -9.67 -9.00
N PHE A 239 7.39 -8.72 -8.26
CA PHE A 239 7.13 -8.95 -6.84
C PHE A 239 5.84 -9.75 -6.63
N LEU A 240 5.90 -10.75 -5.75
CA LEU A 240 4.75 -11.60 -5.37
C LEU A 240 3.55 -10.77 -4.89
N PHE A 241 3.84 -9.63 -4.29
CA PHE A 241 2.87 -8.65 -3.86
C PHE A 241 2.07 -8.06 -5.04
N ASN A 242 2.70 -7.75 -6.18
CA ASN A 242 2.02 -7.28 -7.39
C ASN A 242 1.05 -8.33 -7.93
N ALA A 243 1.45 -9.61 -7.89
CA ALA A 243 0.57 -10.72 -8.21
C ALA A 243 -0.67 -10.75 -7.30
N MET A 244 -0.50 -10.57 -6.01
CA MET A 244 -1.61 -10.53 -5.05
C MET A 244 -2.55 -9.35 -5.31
N ILE A 245 -2.02 -8.15 -5.57
CA ILE A 245 -2.83 -6.98 -5.93
C ILE A 245 -3.65 -7.26 -7.19
N THR A 246 -3.01 -7.79 -8.23
CA THR A 246 -3.66 -8.09 -9.50
C THR A 246 -4.79 -9.11 -9.32
N MET A 247 -4.55 -10.17 -8.54
CA MET A 247 -5.58 -11.16 -8.22
C MET A 247 -6.75 -10.55 -7.45
N THR A 248 -6.45 -9.69 -6.49
CA THR A 248 -7.46 -9.08 -5.62
C THR A 248 -8.31 -8.05 -6.37
N ARG A 249 -7.67 -7.14 -7.10
CA ARG A 249 -8.38 -6.12 -7.91
C ARG A 249 -9.32 -6.74 -8.93
N ASN A 250 -8.89 -7.84 -9.54
CA ASN A 250 -9.66 -8.50 -10.60
C ASN A 250 -10.47 -9.71 -10.08
N ARG A 251 -10.60 -9.87 -8.77
CA ARG A 251 -11.36 -10.95 -8.11
C ARG A 251 -11.04 -12.35 -8.63
N MET A 252 -9.78 -12.57 -9.00
CA MET A 252 -9.33 -13.84 -9.55
C MET A 252 -8.40 -14.59 -8.59
N LYS A 253 -8.33 -15.90 -8.78
CA LYS A 253 -7.53 -16.80 -7.92
C LYS A 253 -6.23 -17.25 -8.58
N ARG A 254 -6.01 -16.89 -9.86
CA ARG A 254 -4.87 -17.39 -10.65
C ARG A 254 -4.38 -16.32 -11.60
N LEU A 255 -3.05 -16.30 -11.80
CA LEU A 255 -2.37 -15.48 -12.79
C LEU A 255 -1.46 -16.36 -13.63
N MET A 256 -1.30 -15.99 -14.88
CA MET A 256 -0.26 -16.51 -15.74
C MET A 256 1.06 -15.82 -15.38
N VAL A 257 2.16 -16.56 -15.31
CA VAL A 257 3.51 -16.00 -15.17
C VAL A 257 4.17 -16.01 -16.52
N CYS A 258 4.72 -14.87 -16.94
CA CYS A 258 5.33 -14.67 -18.25
C CYS A 258 6.81 -14.34 -18.18
N GLU A 259 7.57 -14.84 -19.14
CA GLU A 259 8.89 -14.35 -19.50
C GLU A 259 8.79 -13.74 -20.93
N GLY A 260 8.67 -12.42 -21.01
CA GLY A 260 8.29 -11.75 -22.24
C GLY A 260 6.92 -12.21 -22.75
N ASN A 261 6.85 -12.73 -23.98
CA ASN A 261 5.60 -13.22 -24.58
C ASN A 261 5.30 -14.71 -24.30
N ARG A 262 6.11 -15.40 -23.51
CA ARG A 262 5.98 -16.82 -23.23
C ARG A 262 5.42 -17.05 -21.83
N ALA A 263 4.38 -17.87 -21.73
CA ALA A 263 3.91 -18.36 -20.44
C ALA A 263 4.92 -19.37 -19.87
N VAL A 264 5.46 -19.09 -18.68
CA VAL A 264 6.44 -19.94 -17.98
C VAL A 264 5.86 -20.58 -16.72
N GLY A 265 4.73 -20.04 -16.21
CA GLY A 265 4.12 -20.55 -15.00
C GLY A 265 2.64 -20.19 -14.85
N MET A 266 2.04 -20.84 -13.85
CA MET A 266 0.76 -20.48 -13.28
C MET A 266 0.94 -20.23 -11.80
N LEU A 267 0.43 -19.14 -11.30
CA LEU A 267 0.49 -18.74 -9.90
C LEU A 267 -0.92 -18.72 -9.30
N ASP A 268 -1.15 -19.53 -8.29
CA ASP A 268 -2.42 -19.60 -7.57
C ASP A 268 -2.37 -18.77 -6.29
N MET A 269 -3.52 -18.25 -5.85
CA MET A 269 -3.67 -17.56 -4.57
C MET A 269 -3.18 -18.42 -3.39
N THR A 270 -3.36 -19.75 -3.46
CA THR A 270 -2.88 -20.69 -2.44
C THR A 270 -1.36 -20.75 -2.35
N GLN A 271 -0.64 -20.59 -3.46
CA GLN A 271 0.83 -20.53 -3.47
C GLN A 271 1.32 -19.20 -2.90
N ILE A 272 0.69 -18.09 -3.26
CA ILE A 272 0.93 -16.80 -2.61
C ILE A 272 0.71 -16.95 -1.11
N LEU A 273 -0.40 -17.56 -0.70
CA LEU A 273 -0.73 -17.77 0.70
C LEU A 273 0.28 -18.68 1.41
N SER A 274 0.81 -19.69 0.76
CA SER A 274 1.83 -20.62 1.30
C SER A 274 3.18 -19.91 1.48
N ALA A 275 3.58 -19.08 0.53
CA ALA A 275 4.79 -18.25 0.66
C ALA A 275 4.70 -17.25 1.82
N PHE A 276 3.47 -16.96 2.26
CA PHE A 276 3.17 -16.08 3.41
C PHE A 276 3.11 -16.77 4.77
N SER A 277 3.32 -18.01 4.91
CA SER A 277 2.89 -18.82 6.07
C SER A 277 3.35 -18.34 7.46
N THR A 278 3.75 -17.08 7.58
CA THR A 278 4.02 -16.43 8.86
C THR A 278 3.51 -14.97 8.87
N HIS A 279 2.31 -14.71 9.40
CA HIS A 279 1.80 -13.46 10.02
C HIS A 279 1.41 -12.22 9.17
N SER A 280 1.74 -12.06 7.91
CA SER A 280 1.31 -10.86 7.13
C SER A 280 -0.06 -11.00 6.44
N HIS A 281 -0.71 -12.13 6.56
CA HIS A 281 -2.08 -12.38 6.10
C HIS A 281 -3.16 -11.50 6.73
N VAL A 282 -2.80 -10.82 7.83
CA VAL A 282 -3.81 -10.30 8.75
C VAL A 282 -4.60 -9.14 8.15
N LEU A 283 -3.96 -8.24 7.39
CA LEU A 283 -4.67 -7.04 6.92
C LEU A 283 -5.63 -7.35 5.77
N THR A 284 -5.14 -7.85 4.64
CA THR A 284 -5.97 -8.10 3.45
C THR A 284 -7.01 -9.18 3.69
N LEU A 285 -6.65 -10.27 4.40
CA LEU A 285 -7.61 -11.29 4.77
C LEU A 285 -8.60 -10.83 5.84
N SER A 286 -8.19 -10.00 6.80
CA SER A 286 -9.11 -9.46 7.78
C SER A 286 -10.10 -8.48 7.15
N ILE A 287 -9.68 -7.68 6.15
CA ILE A 287 -10.59 -6.85 5.36
C ILE A 287 -11.59 -7.74 4.60
N ALA A 288 -11.09 -8.73 3.85
CA ALA A 288 -11.94 -9.59 3.03
C ALA A 288 -12.95 -10.43 3.86
N ARG A 289 -12.55 -10.84 5.08
CA ARG A 289 -13.38 -11.64 5.99
C ARG A 289 -14.27 -10.83 6.90
N ALA A 290 -14.07 -9.51 6.98
CA ALA A 290 -14.88 -8.67 7.84
C ALA A 290 -16.37 -8.84 7.51
N SER A 291 -17.15 -9.20 8.51
CA SER A 291 -18.60 -9.38 8.45
C SER A 291 -19.37 -8.21 9.08
N SER A 292 -18.65 -7.28 9.70
CA SER A 292 -19.19 -6.06 10.31
C SER A 292 -18.27 -4.87 10.10
N VAL A 293 -18.82 -3.67 10.33
CA VAL A 293 -18.06 -2.41 10.28
C VAL A 293 -16.99 -2.36 11.36
N GLU A 294 -17.25 -2.92 12.54
CA GLU A 294 -16.31 -2.99 13.66
C GLU A 294 -15.08 -3.84 13.32
N GLU A 295 -15.28 -5.00 12.71
CA GLU A 295 -14.18 -5.86 12.24
C GLU A 295 -13.37 -5.18 11.15
N LEU A 296 -14.04 -4.49 10.21
CA LEU A 296 -13.39 -3.73 9.16
C LEU A 296 -12.57 -2.56 9.73
N ALA A 297 -13.07 -1.89 10.78
CA ALA A 297 -12.36 -0.80 11.46
C ALA A 297 -11.08 -1.30 12.16
N LEU A 298 -11.14 -2.44 12.82
CA LEU A 298 -9.96 -3.06 13.43
C LEU A 298 -8.87 -3.39 12.39
N ALA A 299 -9.27 -3.91 11.24
CA ALA A 299 -8.34 -4.16 10.14
C ALA A 299 -7.76 -2.84 9.59
N SER A 300 -8.63 -1.88 9.32
CA SER A 300 -8.28 -0.56 8.75
C SER A 300 -7.26 0.23 9.59
N ASN A 301 -7.30 0.12 10.92
CA ASN A 301 -6.39 0.82 11.83
C ASN A 301 -4.93 0.33 11.73
N ARG A 302 -4.67 -0.86 11.20
CA ARG A 302 -3.32 -1.41 11.02
C ARG A 302 -2.56 -0.82 9.82
N GLN A 303 -3.25 -0.12 8.92
CA GLN A 303 -2.66 0.43 7.70
C GLN A 303 -1.51 1.41 7.97
N ARG A 304 -1.63 2.27 8.99
CA ARG A 304 -0.57 3.22 9.34
C ARG A 304 0.73 2.52 9.77
N GLN A 305 0.61 1.49 10.62
CA GLN A 305 1.76 0.70 11.07
C GLN A 305 2.46 0.01 9.89
N LEU A 306 1.68 -0.46 8.91
CA LEU A 306 2.20 -1.03 7.67
C LEU A 306 3.06 -0.01 6.91
N VAL A 307 2.56 1.22 6.68
CA VAL A 307 3.30 2.28 5.99
C VAL A 307 4.60 2.64 6.73
N GLU A 308 4.55 2.80 8.05
CA GLU A 308 5.73 3.09 8.88
C GLU A 308 6.78 1.99 8.77
N SER A 309 6.35 0.73 8.79
CA SER A 309 7.22 -0.42 8.61
C SER A 309 7.91 -0.42 7.25
N LEU A 310 7.15 -0.23 6.18
CA LEU A 310 7.68 -0.22 4.81
C LEU A 310 8.71 0.88 4.60
N LEU A 311 8.46 2.08 5.14
CA LEU A 311 9.41 3.19 5.07
C LEU A 311 10.71 2.92 5.83
N ARG A 312 10.61 2.37 7.06
CA ARG A 312 11.81 2.00 7.85
C ARG A 312 12.68 0.97 7.14
N ASN A 313 12.08 0.09 6.35
CA ASN A 313 12.78 -0.90 5.54
C ASN A 313 13.25 -0.36 4.18
N GLY A 314 13.17 0.95 3.93
CA GLY A 314 13.69 1.58 2.73
C GLY A 314 12.88 1.35 1.45
N ILE A 315 11.62 0.90 1.58
CA ILE A 315 10.74 0.67 0.44
C ILE A 315 10.42 2.00 -0.25
N ARG A 316 10.44 2.00 -1.57
CA ARG A 316 10.22 3.21 -2.38
C ARG A 316 8.80 3.75 -2.18
N THR A 317 8.67 5.06 -2.02
CA THR A 317 7.39 5.75 -1.77
C THR A 317 6.33 5.41 -2.81
N ARG A 318 6.69 5.29 -4.10
CA ARG A 318 5.74 4.92 -5.16
C ARG A 318 5.10 3.56 -4.90
N PHE A 319 5.90 2.57 -4.51
CA PHE A 319 5.40 1.24 -4.19
C PHE A 319 4.45 1.26 -2.96
N ILE A 320 4.81 2.06 -1.93
CA ILE A 320 3.94 2.24 -0.76
C ILE A 320 2.60 2.85 -1.18
N MET A 321 2.59 3.82 -2.10
CA MET A 321 1.36 4.42 -2.62
C MET A 321 0.49 3.40 -3.35
N GLU A 322 1.07 2.60 -4.24
CA GLU A 322 0.34 1.55 -4.99
C GLU A 322 -0.29 0.52 -4.04
N LEU A 323 0.47 0.08 -3.03
CA LEU A 323 -0.02 -0.84 -2.00
C LEU A 323 -1.19 -0.24 -1.21
N ILE A 324 -1.01 0.96 -0.70
CA ILE A 324 -2.01 1.60 0.16
C ILE A 324 -3.27 1.95 -0.61
N SER A 325 -3.14 2.35 -1.87
CA SER A 325 -4.29 2.54 -2.76
C SER A 325 -5.10 1.25 -2.90
N ALA A 326 -4.44 0.12 -3.16
CA ALA A 326 -5.12 -1.17 -3.27
C ALA A 326 -5.80 -1.59 -1.95
N VAL A 327 -5.18 -1.33 -0.80
CA VAL A 327 -5.78 -1.59 0.53
C VAL A 327 -6.99 -0.68 0.77
N ASN A 328 -6.90 0.61 0.41
CA ASN A 328 -8.02 1.54 0.52
C ASN A 328 -9.21 1.10 -0.35
N GLU A 329 -8.95 0.73 -1.61
CA GLU A 329 -9.99 0.22 -2.50
C GLU A 329 -10.72 -0.98 -1.88
N GLN A 330 -9.99 -1.94 -1.30
CA GLN A 330 -10.59 -3.10 -0.62
C GLN A 330 -11.43 -2.71 0.60
N ILE A 331 -10.96 -1.76 1.42
CA ILE A 331 -11.71 -1.26 2.58
C ILE A 331 -13.00 -0.60 2.12
N ILE A 332 -12.93 0.27 1.10
CA ILE A 332 -14.08 1.00 0.56
C ILE A 332 -15.07 0.04 -0.11
N GLU A 333 -14.56 -0.91 -0.91
CA GLU A 333 -15.39 -1.95 -1.53
C GLU A 333 -16.10 -2.80 -0.47
N LYS A 334 -15.38 -3.20 0.60
CA LYS A 334 -15.96 -3.99 1.68
C LYS A 334 -17.00 -3.21 2.49
N ALA A 335 -16.76 -1.93 2.75
CA ALA A 335 -17.76 -1.06 3.37
C ALA A 335 -19.02 -0.94 2.51
N PHE A 336 -18.88 -0.85 1.18
CA PHE A 336 -20.01 -0.85 0.24
C PHE A 336 -20.77 -2.19 0.29
N GLU A 337 -20.07 -3.33 0.26
CA GLU A 337 -20.70 -4.66 0.35
C GLU A 337 -21.52 -4.87 1.64
N LEU A 338 -21.03 -4.30 2.76
CA LEU A 338 -21.71 -4.42 4.05
C LEU A 338 -22.97 -3.54 4.17
N LEU A 339 -23.03 -2.41 3.46
CA LEU A 339 -24.08 -1.40 3.65
C LEU A 339 -25.09 -1.33 2.52
N VAL A 340 -24.67 -1.60 1.29
CA VAL A 340 -25.57 -1.56 0.13
C VAL A 340 -26.24 -2.92 -0.05
N PRO A 341 -27.56 -2.97 -0.22
CA PRO A 341 -28.28 -4.23 -0.45
C PRO A 341 -27.73 -4.99 -1.65
N PRO A 342 -27.45 -6.31 -1.53
CA PRO A 342 -26.85 -7.11 -2.61
C PRO A 342 -27.62 -7.05 -3.94
N ALA A 343 -28.94 -6.92 -3.90
CA ALA A 343 -29.77 -6.79 -5.11
C ALA A 343 -29.49 -5.51 -5.93
N LEU A 344 -28.80 -4.54 -5.35
CA LEU A 344 -28.47 -3.27 -6.01
C LEU A 344 -27.02 -3.23 -6.51
N HIS A 345 -26.18 -4.20 -6.17
CA HIS A 345 -24.77 -4.18 -6.54
C HIS A 345 -24.55 -4.15 -8.06
N ASP A 346 -25.36 -4.85 -8.83
CA ASP A 346 -25.27 -4.87 -10.30
C ASP A 346 -25.89 -3.62 -10.97
N HIS A 347 -26.62 -2.80 -10.21
CA HIS A 347 -27.37 -1.64 -10.69
C HIS A 347 -26.78 -0.29 -10.24
N CYS A 348 -25.69 -0.28 -9.51
CA CYS A 348 -25.02 0.95 -9.13
C CYS A 348 -23.50 0.74 -9.09
N CYS A 349 -22.75 1.84 -9.16
CA CYS A 349 -21.29 1.85 -9.13
C CYS A 349 -20.81 2.94 -8.19
N LEU A 350 -20.08 2.54 -7.14
CA LEU A 350 -19.36 3.48 -6.30
C LEU A 350 -18.05 3.83 -6.99
N ILE A 351 -17.80 5.13 -7.14
CA ILE A 351 -16.54 5.66 -7.67
C ILE A 351 -15.82 6.48 -6.63
N VAL A 352 -14.49 6.40 -6.62
CA VAL A 352 -13.59 7.27 -5.85
C VAL A 352 -12.99 8.31 -6.77
N LEU A 353 -12.67 9.47 -6.21
CA LEU A 353 -12.30 10.66 -6.96
C LEU A 353 -10.96 11.23 -6.45
N GLY A 354 -10.47 12.29 -7.08
CA GLY A 354 -9.31 13.02 -6.61
C GLY A 354 -8.05 12.15 -6.45
N SER A 355 -7.35 12.26 -5.33
CA SER A 355 -6.13 11.49 -5.08
C SER A 355 -6.37 9.99 -4.91
N GLU A 356 -7.53 9.60 -4.40
CA GLU A 356 -7.93 8.20 -4.29
C GLU A 356 -8.20 7.60 -5.68
N GLY A 357 -8.98 8.30 -6.50
CA GLY A 357 -9.26 7.88 -7.88
C GLY A 357 -8.01 7.75 -8.76
N ARG A 358 -6.93 8.47 -8.43
CA ARG A 358 -5.63 8.35 -9.10
C ARG A 358 -4.71 7.29 -8.49
N GLY A 359 -5.06 6.68 -7.37
CA GLY A 359 -4.17 5.75 -6.66
C GLY A 359 -2.93 6.43 -6.07
N GLU A 360 -3.04 7.69 -5.65
CA GLU A 360 -1.93 8.52 -5.17
C GLU A 360 -2.03 8.87 -3.68
N GLN A 361 -2.93 8.23 -2.95
CA GLN A 361 -2.99 8.36 -1.50
C GLN A 361 -1.89 7.54 -0.82
N ILE A 362 -1.32 8.07 0.26
CA ILE A 362 -0.29 7.39 1.05
C ILE A 362 -0.82 7.02 2.43
N LEU A 363 -1.58 7.91 3.05
CA LEU A 363 -2.35 7.69 4.27
C LEU A 363 -3.79 8.07 3.99
N LYS A 364 -4.70 7.65 4.86
CA LYS A 364 -6.10 8.07 4.76
C LYS A 364 -6.21 9.58 4.82
N THR A 365 -6.75 10.15 3.76
CA THR A 365 -7.10 11.57 3.67
C THR A 365 -8.62 11.71 3.62
N ASP A 366 -9.10 12.92 3.38
CA ASP A 366 -10.51 13.20 3.16
C ASP A 366 -11.09 12.26 2.08
N GLN A 367 -12.30 11.79 2.33
CA GLN A 367 -13.02 10.93 1.40
C GLN A 367 -13.55 11.76 0.23
N ASP A 368 -13.21 11.36 -0.99
CA ASP A 368 -13.74 11.92 -2.22
C ASP A 368 -14.43 10.79 -3.02
N ASN A 369 -15.76 10.75 -3.05
CA ASN A 369 -16.49 9.66 -3.68
C ASN A 369 -17.82 10.12 -4.29
N ALA A 370 -18.33 9.32 -5.24
CA ALA A 370 -19.62 9.55 -5.88
C ALA A 370 -20.29 8.22 -6.23
N LEU A 371 -21.58 8.26 -6.53
CA LEU A 371 -22.35 7.10 -6.93
C LEU A 371 -22.95 7.30 -8.32
N ILE A 372 -22.83 6.26 -9.14
CA ILE A 372 -23.52 6.14 -10.42
C ILE A 372 -24.64 5.13 -10.22
N ILE A 373 -25.85 5.47 -10.61
CA ILE A 373 -27.03 4.61 -10.56
C ILE A 373 -27.45 4.29 -12.00
N GLU A 374 -27.87 3.07 -12.25
CA GLU A 374 -28.43 2.68 -13.54
C GLU A 374 -29.68 3.48 -13.85
N ASP A 375 -29.85 3.90 -15.11
CA ASP A 375 -31.01 4.71 -15.54
C ASP A 375 -32.30 3.93 -15.36
N GLY A 376 -33.30 4.56 -14.73
CA GLY A 376 -34.60 3.98 -14.45
C GLY A 376 -34.69 3.13 -13.18
N LEU A 377 -33.61 2.97 -12.42
CA LEU A 377 -33.64 2.29 -11.13
C LEU A 377 -34.30 3.17 -10.06
N GLU A 378 -35.33 2.63 -9.40
CA GLU A 378 -35.93 3.24 -8.20
C GLU A 378 -35.24 2.72 -6.93
N TRP A 379 -34.56 3.61 -6.19
CA TRP A 379 -33.91 3.31 -4.92
C TRP A 379 -34.37 4.27 -3.80
N PRO A 380 -35.56 4.01 -3.18
CA PRO A 380 -36.18 4.96 -2.24
C PRO A 380 -35.34 5.33 -1.01
N HIS A 381 -34.46 4.45 -0.56
CA HIS A 381 -33.61 4.67 0.63
C HIS A 381 -32.16 4.98 0.30
N CYS A 382 -31.85 5.35 -0.95
CA CYS A 382 -30.49 5.63 -1.40
C CYS A 382 -29.79 6.67 -0.50
N GLU A 383 -30.45 7.79 -0.21
CA GLU A 383 -29.88 8.86 0.63
C GLU A 383 -29.48 8.36 2.03
N GLN A 384 -30.33 7.56 2.67
CA GLN A 384 -30.06 7.02 4.00
C GLN A 384 -28.87 6.06 4.00
N VAL A 385 -28.77 5.20 2.99
CA VAL A 385 -27.67 4.26 2.82
C VAL A 385 -26.38 5.03 2.56
N MET A 386 -26.38 6.07 1.73
CA MET A 386 -25.22 6.89 1.42
C MET A 386 -24.77 7.76 2.60
N GLN A 387 -25.69 8.23 3.44
CA GLN A 387 -25.36 8.86 4.71
C GLN A 387 -24.66 7.88 5.66
N SER A 388 -25.17 6.67 5.79
CA SER A 388 -24.56 5.61 6.61
C SER A 388 -23.20 5.21 6.07
N PHE A 389 -23.04 5.12 4.75
CA PHE A 389 -21.76 4.84 4.10
C PHE A 389 -20.70 5.91 4.40
N THR A 390 -21.04 7.18 4.24
CA THR A 390 -20.14 8.30 4.56
C THR A 390 -19.72 8.27 6.04
N HIS A 391 -20.67 8.01 6.95
CA HIS A 391 -20.38 7.89 8.38
C HIS A 391 -19.46 6.69 8.68
N THR A 392 -19.69 5.56 8.04
CA THR A 392 -18.84 4.36 8.16
C THR A 392 -17.42 4.65 7.69
N LEU A 393 -17.24 5.30 6.53
CA LEU A 393 -15.89 5.69 6.09
C LEU A 393 -15.20 6.61 7.11
N GLN A 394 -15.94 7.50 7.76
CA GLN A 394 -15.38 8.33 8.83
C GLN A 394 -14.92 7.48 10.02
N GLN A 395 -15.69 6.48 10.43
CA GLN A 395 -15.29 5.52 11.48
C GLN A 395 -14.07 4.69 11.07
N LEU A 396 -13.92 4.37 9.79
CA LEU A 396 -12.77 3.68 9.23
C LEU A 396 -11.53 4.57 9.11
N GLY A 397 -11.62 5.86 9.49
CA GLY A 397 -10.51 6.81 9.53
C GLY A 397 -10.35 7.67 8.28
N TYR A 398 -11.37 7.78 7.42
CA TYR A 398 -11.40 8.72 6.30
C TYR A 398 -12.19 9.98 6.70
N PRO A 399 -11.54 11.14 6.93
CA PRO A 399 -12.23 12.37 7.29
C PRO A 399 -13.21 12.84 6.22
N LEU A 400 -14.19 13.64 6.62
CA LEU A 400 -15.12 14.26 5.68
C LEU A 400 -14.38 15.23 4.75
N CYS A 401 -14.74 15.23 3.46
CA CYS A 401 -14.21 16.18 2.50
C CYS A 401 -14.72 17.61 2.80
N PRO A 402 -13.85 18.61 2.99
CA PRO A 402 -14.27 20.00 3.17
C PRO A 402 -15.07 20.55 1.97
N GLY A 403 -14.79 20.04 0.77
CA GLY A 403 -15.52 20.36 -0.46
C GLY A 403 -16.85 19.65 -0.63
N LYS A 404 -17.24 18.78 0.33
CA LYS A 404 -18.47 17.97 0.30
C LYS A 404 -18.59 17.10 -0.96
N VAL A 405 -17.46 16.58 -1.46
CA VAL A 405 -17.39 15.64 -2.58
C VAL A 405 -17.59 14.22 -2.06
N MET A 406 -18.81 13.92 -1.67
CA MET A 406 -19.15 12.63 -1.01
C MET A 406 -20.58 12.21 -1.36
N VAL A 407 -20.84 10.92 -1.32
CA VAL A 407 -22.16 10.32 -1.65
C VAL A 407 -23.28 10.73 -0.71
N ASN A 408 -23.03 11.29 0.47
CA ASN A 408 -24.06 11.90 1.32
C ASN A 408 -24.55 13.28 0.82
N ASN A 409 -23.92 13.82 -0.24
CA ASN A 409 -24.35 15.02 -0.93
C ASN A 409 -25.00 14.62 -2.26
N PRO A 410 -26.30 14.92 -2.48
CA PRO A 410 -27.02 14.55 -3.70
C PRO A 410 -26.37 15.04 -5.00
N LYS A 411 -25.54 16.07 -4.96
CA LYS A 411 -24.75 16.55 -6.10
C LYS A 411 -23.88 15.42 -6.69
N TRP A 412 -23.43 14.48 -5.87
CA TRP A 412 -22.51 13.39 -6.23
C TRP A 412 -23.19 12.00 -6.33
N VAL A 413 -24.53 11.97 -6.35
CA VAL A 413 -25.33 10.76 -6.54
C VAL A 413 -26.25 10.99 -7.71
N LYS A 414 -26.03 10.30 -8.84
CA LYS A 414 -26.75 10.55 -10.08
C LYS A 414 -26.85 9.29 -10.92
N THR A 415 -27.87 9.25 -11.80
CA THR A 415 -27.95 8.22 -12.85
C THR A 415 -26.89 8.47 -13.94
N GLN A 416 -26.68 7.50 -14.82
CA GLN A 416 -25.71 7.63 -15.94
C GLN A 416 -26.05 8.85 -16.82
N GLN A 417 -27.30 9.02 -17.21
CA GLN A 417 -27.74 10.15 -18.03
C GLN A 417 -27.60 11.48 -17.31
N GLU A 418 -27.93 11.54 -16.02
CA GLU A 418 -27.76 12.73 -15.21
C GLU A 418 -26.27 13.11 -15.07
N TRP A 419 -25.36 12.14 -14.96
CA TRP A 419 -23.92 12.40 -14.96
C TRP A 419 -23.46 12.99 -16.30
N ILE A 420 -23.89 12.43 -17.43
CA ILE A 420 -23.58 12.95 -18.77
C ILE A 420 -24.05 14.39 -18.90
N HIS A 421 -25.30 14.69 -18.56
CA HIS A 421 -25.83 16.06 -18.58
C HIS A 421 -25.10 17.01 -17.63
N THR A 422 -24.66 16.51 -16.46
CA THR A 422 -23.90 17.27 -15.49
C THR A 422 -22.52 17.64 -16.04
N LEU A 423 -21.84 16.71 -16.70
CA LEU A 423 -20.56 16.95 -17.36
C LEU A 423 -20.69 18.00 -18.49
N ASP A 424 -21.71 17.86 -19.34
CA ASP A 424 -21.98 18.84 -20.41
C ASP A 424 -22.22 20.23 -19.85
N HIS A 425 -22.96 20.32 -18.74
CA HIS A 425 -23.21 21.58 -18.07
C HIS A 425 -21.92 22.20 -17.49
N TRP A 426 -21.07 21.41 -16.83
CA TRP A 426 -19.80 21.87 -16.28
C TRP A 426 -18.86 22.35 -17.38
N ILE A 427 -18.78 21.64 -18.48
CA ILE A 427 -17.98 21.99 -19.66
C ILE A 427 -18.49 23.28 -20.33
N ALA A 428 -19.82 23.44 -20.43
CA ALA A 428 -20.42 24.61 -21.08
C ALA A 428 -20.28 25.90 -20.26
N LYS A 429 -20.38 25.83 -18.92
CA LYS A 429 -20.28 27.01 -18.06
C LYS A 429 -18.87 27.56 -17.92
N ALA A 430 -17.85 26.68 -17.85
CA ALA A 430 -16.44 27.01 -17.66
C ALA A 430 -16.16 28.00 -16.51
N GLU A 431 -17.02 28.02 -15.47
CA GLU A 431 -16.85 28.81 -14.25
C GLU A 431 -15.94 28.07 -13.23
N PRO A 432 -15.35 28.74 -12.24
CA PRO A 432 -14.38 28.15 -11.31
C PRO A 432 -14.89 26.93 -10.55
N GLU A 433 -16.14 26.92 -10.05
CA GLU A 433 -16.70 25.80 -9.31
C GLU A 433 -16.99 24.60 -10.23
N PRO A 434 -17.75 24.71 -11.35
CA PRO A 434 -17.90 23.64 -12.34
C PRO A 434 -16.58 23.08 -12.86
N ILE A 435 -15.57 23.91 -13.11
CA ILE A 435 -14.24 23.46 -13.55
C ILE A 435 -13.55 22.64 -12.45
N MET A 436 -13.68 23.01 -11.19
CA MET A 436 -13.13 22.24 -10.08
C MET A 436 -13.83 20.87 -9.96
N ASP A 437 -15.16 20.83 -10.05
CA ASP A 437 -15.94 19.60 -10.02
C ASP A 437 -15.57 18.68 -11.20
N LEU A 438 -15.44 19.25 -12.40
CA LEU A 438 -14.98 18.54 -13.60
C LEU A 438 -13.58 17.94 -13.42
N ALA A 439 -12.67 18.73 -12.81
CA ALA A 439 -11.31 18.27 -12.51
C ALA A 439 -11.31 17.10 -11.50
N ILE A 440 -12.14 17.17 -10.48
CA ILE A 440 -12.29 16.10 -9.50
C ILE A 440 -12.88 14.85 -10.17
N PHE A 441 -13.93 15.01 -10.95
CA PHE A 441 -14.60 13.90 -11.64
C PHE A 441 -13.73 13.23 -12.71
N SER A 442 -12.82 13.98 -13.37
CA SER A 442 -11.93 13.42 -14.39
C SER A 442 -10.96 12.34 -13.87
N ASP A 443 -10.81 12.23 -12.55
CA ASP A 443 -10.03 11.20 -11.89
C ASP A 443 -10.90 10.01 -11.42
N ALA A 444 -12.18 9.96 -11.81
CA ALA A 444 -13.10 8.92 -11.38
C ALA A 444 -12.57 7.51 -11.65
N HIS A 445 -12.60 6.69 -10.60
CA HIS A 445 -12.21 5.28 -10.61
C HIS A 445 -13.28 4.44 -9.92
N ALA A 446 -13.75 3.38 -10.60
CA ALA A 446 -14.80 2.51 -10.11
C ALA A 446 -14.22 1.51 -9.08
N VAL A 447 -14.75 1.51 -7.85
CA VAL A 447 -14.27 0.68 -6.76
C VAL A 447 -15.22 -0.48 -6.44
N ALA A 448 -16.53 -0.21 -6.38
CA ALA A 448 -17.51 -1.24 -6.00
C ALA A 448 -18.77 -1.19 -6.85
N GLY A 449 -19.49 -2.30 -6.91
CA GLY A 449 -20.70 -2.44 -7.74
C GLY A 449 -20.39 -2.73 -9.20
N ASN A 450 -21.30 -2.37 -10.10
CA ASN A 450 -21.14 -2.56 -11.54
C ASN A 450 -20.23 -1.51 -12.15
N ARG A 451 -18.96 -1.85 -12.29
CA ARG A 451 -17.91 -0.95 -12.80
C ARG A 451 -18.14 -0.49 -14.24
N GLU A 452 -18.91 -1.22 -15.03
CA GLU A 452 -19.20 -0.88 -16.42
C GLU A 452 -20.07 0.39 -16.56
N LEU A 453 -20.80 0.76 -15.50
CA LEU A 453 -21.61 1.98 -15.49
C LEU A 453 -20.77 3.27 -15.63
N LEU A 454 -19.49 3.26 -15.24
CA LEU A 454 -18.58 4.39 -15.41
C LEU A 454 -18.12 4.56 -16.86
N THR A 455 -17.99 3.48 -17.63
CA THR A 455 -17.35 3.49 -18.96
C THR A 455 -17.99 4.47 -19.94
N PRO A 456 -19.33 4.53 -20.14
CA PRO A 456 -19.93 5.50 -21.06
C PRO A 456 -19.70 6.96 -20.63
N ILE A 457 -19.72 7.22 -19.31
CA ILE A 457 -19.53 8.56 -18.75
C ILE A 457 -18.08 9.02 -18.95
N ALA A 458 -17.12 8.14 -18.69
CA ALA A 458 -15.70 8.43 -18.87
C ALA A 458 -15.34 8.67 -20.35
N ASN A 459 -15.93 7.90 -21.27
CA ASN A 459 -15.78 8.09 -22.71
C ASN A 459 -16.38 9.43 -23.16
N HIS A 460 -17.62 9.73 -22.70
CA HIS A 460 -18.27 10.99 -23.00
C HIS A 460 -17.44 12.20 -22.54
N LEU A 461 -16.91 12.17 -21.33
CA LEU A 461 -16.02 13.23 -20.82
C LEU A 461 -14.78 13.42 -21.72
N ARG A 462 -14.13 12.32 -22.08
CA ARG A 462 -12.93 12.32 -22.92
C ARG A 462 -13.20 12.92 -24.30
N ASP A 463 -14.26 12.47 -24.94
CA ASP A 463 -14.67 12.97 -26.27
C ASP A 463 -15.11 14.43 -26.20
N SER A 464 -15.80 14.83 -25.13
CA SER A 464 -16.27 16.21 -24.93
C SER A 464 -15.14 17.19 -24.60
N MET A 465 -14.00 16.75 -24.09
CA MET A 465 -12.85 17.63 -23.79
C MET A 465 -11.82 17.69 -24.92
N LYS A 466 -11.77 16.67 -25.77
CA LYS A 466 -10.85 16.62 -26.89
C LYS A 466 -11.03 17.82 -27.82
N ASP A 467 -9.92 18.41 -28.25
CA ASP A 467 -9.85 19.52 -29.22
C ASP A 467 -10.60 20.81 -28.79
N ARG A 468 -11.05 20.92 -27.52
CA ARG A 468 -11.72 22.11 -26.98
C ARG A 468 -10.74 23.07 -26.28
N MET A 469 -9.86 23.69 -27.02
CA MET A 469 -8.77 24.54 -26.48
C MET A 469 -9.23 25.64 -25.51
N LEU A 470 -10.39 26.26 -25.72
CA LEU A 470 -10.91 27.29 -24.80
C LEU A 470 -11.26 26.69 -23.42
N VAL A 471 -11.98 25.57 -23.42
CA VAL A 471 -12.35 24.88 -22.17
C VAL A 471 -11.09 24.36 -21.47
N LEU A 472 -10.14 23.78 -22.21
CA LEU A 472 -8.86 23.32 -21.68
C LEU A 472 -8.00 24.47 -21.12
N SER A 473 -8.07 25.65 -21.73
CA SER A 473 -7.41 26.85 -21.20
C SER A 473 -7.99 27.24 -19.83
N ASP A 474 -9.33 27.32 -19.71
CA ASP A 474 -9.99 27.63 -18.44
C ASP A 474 -9.76 26.53 -17.40
N PHE A 475 -9.79 25.27 -17.82
CA PHE A 475 -9.49 24.12 -16.98
C PHE A 475 -8.04 24.12 -16.46
N THR A 476 -7.09 24.69 -17.21
CA THR A 476 -5.67 24.77 -16.81
C THR A 476 -5.40 25.89 -15.80
N ARG A 477 -6.19 26.98 -15.80
CA ARG A 477 -5.96 28.17 -14.96
C ARG A 477 -5.66 27.85 -13.48
N PRO A 478 -6.38 26.95 -12.79
CA PRO A 478 -6.07 26.62 -11.40
C PRO A 478 -4.62 26.15 -11.18
N ALA A 479 -4.02 25.42 -12.12
CA ALA A 479 -2.61 25.01 -12.01
C ALA A 479 -1.64 26.21 -12.00
N LEU A 480 -2.03 27.31 -12.66
CA LEU A 480 -1.20 28.50 -12.78
C LEU A 480 -1.40 29.51 -11.64
N GLN A 481 -2.53 29.46 -10.92
CA GLN A 481 -2.86 30.42 -9.86
C GLN A 481 -1.91 30.33 -8.65
N PHE A 482 -1.50 29.14 -8.25
CA PHE A 482 -0.63 29.00 -7.08
C PHE A 482 0.81 29.34 -7.43
N SER A 483 1.40 30.30 -6.71
CA SER A 483 2.80 30.64 -6.89
C SER A 483 3.71 29.49 -6.47
N VAL A 484 4.72 29.19 -7.28
CA VAL A 484 5.80 28.28 -6.85
C VAL A 484 6.60 28.97 -5.74
N PRO A 485 6.84 28.32 -4.60
CA PRO A 485 7.45 28.95 -3.44
C PRO A 485 8.98 29.14 -3.60
N LEU A 486 9.38 29.86 -4.63
CA LEU A 486 10.75 30.27 -4.92
C LEU A 486 10.90 31.79 -4.79
N THR A 487 12.05 32.26 -4.28
CA THR A 487 12.43 33.66 -4.29
C THR A 487 12.81 34.12 -5.72
N LEU A 488 12.96 35.41 -5.92
CA LEU A 488 13.49 35.95 -7.19
C LEU A 488 14.86 35.38 -7.57
N PHE A 489 15.67 35.02 -6.59
CA PHE A 489 16.99 34.42 -6.78
C PHE A 489 16.95 32.88 -6.87
N GLY A 490 15.74 32.27 -6.97
CA GLY A 490 15.58 30.83 -7.13
C GLY A 490 15.77 29.99 -5.85
N ASN A 491 15.85 30.61 -4.68
CA ASN A 491 15.91 29.90 -3.41
C ASN A 491 14.50 29.58 -2.90
N VAL A 492 14.38 28.53 -2.10
CA VAL A 492 13.08 28.16 -1.49
C VAL A 492 12.67 29.24 -0.49
N LYS A 493 11.44 29.73 -0.58
CA LYS A 493 10.89 30.70 0.37
C LYS A 493 10.67 30.04 1.72
N SER A 494 11.26 30.61 2.77
CA SER A 494 10.98 30.23 4.15
C SER A 494 9.78 31.04 4.65
N ALA A 495 8.60 30.42 4.76
CA ALA A 495 7.45 31.01 5.43
C ALA A 495 7.43 30.62 6.91
N LYS A 496 6.85 31.49 7.78
CA LYS A 496 6.71 31.19 9.22
C LYS A 496 5.87 29.92 9.47
N ASP A 497 4.91 29.66 8.59
CA ASP A 497 3.97 28.54 8.69
C ASP A 497 4.40 27.31 7.86
N GLY A 498 5.66 27.30 7.34
CA GLY A 498 6.15 26.24 6.47
C GLY A 498 5.84 26.45 4.99
N LEU A 499 6.18 25.44 4.17
CA LEU A 499 5.99 25.42 2.73
C LEU A 499 4.80 24.52 2.38
N ASP A 500 3.73 25.08 1.78
CA ASP A 500 2.63 24.27 1.25
C ASP A 500 3.07 23.54 -0.05
N ILE A 501 3.55 22.30 0.12
CA ILE A 501 4.04 21.49 -0.99
C ILE A 501 2.88 20.96 -1.85
N LYS A 502 1.68 20.81 -1.29
CA LYS A 502 0.50 20.38 -2.05
C LYS A 502 0.15 21.42 -3.10
N ARG A 503 0.00 22.69 -2.71
CA ARG A 503 -0.37 23.79 -3.63
C ARG A 503 0.78 24.25 -4.50
N GLY A 504 1.97 24.37 -3.95
CA GLY A 504 3.14 24.92 -4.66
C GLY A 504 3.93 23.93 -5.50
N GLY A 505 3.74 22.62 -5.28
CA GLY A 505 4.50 21.55 -5.93
C GLY A 505 3.63 20.50 -6.62
N ILE A 506 2.85 19.76 -5.84
CA ILE A 506 2.09 18.59 -6.33
C ILE A 506 0.96 19.03 -7.27
N PHE A 507 0.12 19.95 -6.83
CA PHE A 507 -1.09 20.35 -7.56
C PHE A 507 -0.81 20.88 -8.98
N PRO A 508 0.19 21.76 -9.23
CA PRO A 508 0.49 22.22 -10.58
C PRO A 508 0.88 21.07 -11.53
N ILE A 509 1.64 20.08 -11.04
CA ILE A 509 2.00 18.89 -11.86
C ILE A 509 0.76 18.06 -12.13
N VAL A 510 0.07 17.62 -11.08
CA VAL A 510 -1.10 16.74 -11.19
C VAL A 510 -2.18 17.36 -12.08
N HIS A 511 -2.51 18.63 -11.87
CA HIS A 511 -3.56 19.30 -12.64
C HIS A 511 -3.15 19.59 -14.08
N GLY A 512 -1.91 20.04 -14.31
CA GLY A 512 -1.41 20.26 -15.67
C GLY A 512 -1.29 18.97 -16.49
N ILE A 513 -0.82 17.88 -15.88
CA ILE A 513 -0.78 16.55 -16.52
C ILE A 513 -2.21 16.05 -16.80
N ARG A 514 -3.16 16.27 -15.89
CA ARG A 514 -4.58 15.97 -16.10
C ARG A 514 -5.14 16.70 -17.32
N THR A 515 -4.85 18.00 -17.46
CA THR A 515 -5.31 18.79 -18.62
C THR A 515 -4.76 18.22 -19.92
N LEU A 516 -3.45 17.97 -20.00
CA LEU A 516 -2.84 17.33 -21.17
C LEU A 516 -3.44 15.95 -21.44
N SER A 517 -3.76 15.19 -20.40
CA SER A 517 -4.37 13.86 -20.56
C SER A 517 -5.77 13.93 -21.17
N LEU A 518 -6.57 14.93 -20.79
CA LEU A 518 -7.87 15.19 -21.40
C LEU A 518 -7.75 15.64 -22.86
N GLU A 519 -6.80 16.53 -23.16
CA GLU A 519 -6.54 17.01 -24.52
C GLU A 519 -6.16 15.86 -25.48
N TYR A 520 -5.28 14.97 -25.03
CA TYR A 520 -4.75 13.88 -25.86
C TYR A 520 -5.46 12.54 -25.65
N ALA A 521 -6.62 12.54 -25.00
CA ALA A 521 -7.45 11.35 -24.75
C ALA A 521 -6.67 10.19 -24.10
N ILE A 522 -5.89 10.49 -23.06
CA ILE A 522 -5.18 9.53 -22.24
C ILE A 522 -6.16 8.88 -21.26
N GLU A 523 -6.13 7.55 -21.17
CA GLU A 523 -7.08 6.79 -20.33
C GLU A 523 -6.59 6.59 -18.90
N GLU A 524 -5.29 6.55 -18.71
CA GLU A 524 -4.64 6.37 -17.41
C GLU A 524 -5.12 7.42 -16.40
N LYS A 525 -5.25 7.01 -15.13
CA LYS A 525 -5.69 7.91 -14.04
C LYS A 525 -4.53 8.38 -13.19
N ASN A 526 -3.58 7.49 -12.90
CA ASN A 526 -2.40 7.80 -12.10
C ASN A 526 -1.50 8.82 -12.82
N THR A 527 -1.01 9.84 -12.10
CA THR A 527 -0.22 10.92 -12.72
C THR A 527 1.10 10.43 -13.32
N PHE A 528 1.75 9.45 -12.71
CA PHE A 528 2.99 8.86 -13.26
C PHE A 528 2.72 8.11 -14.57
N GLU A 529 1.61 7.39 -14.65
CA GLU A 529 1.19 6.68 -15.86
C GLU A 529 0.79 7.64 -16.97
N ARG A 530 0.05 8.72 -16.62
CA ARG A 530 -0.28 9.81 -17.54
C ARG A 530 0.96 10.47 -18.13
N ILE A 531 1.98 10.78 -17.30
CA ILE A 531 3.27 11.34 -17.77
C ILE A 531 3.93 10.38 -18.77
N GLU A 532 3.94 9.09 -18.46
CA GLU A 532 4.55 8.09 -19.33
C GLU A 532 3.77 7.92 -20.65
N ALA A 533 2.43 7.92 -20.61
CA ALA A 533 1.59 7.89 -21.81
C ALA A 533 1.79 9.13 -22.69
N LEU A 534 1.89 10.32 -22.10
CA LEU A 534 2.20 11.57 -22.81
C LEU A 534 3.62 11.53 -23.42
N ARG A 535 4.61 10.95 -22.71
CA ARG A 535 5.96 10.71 -23.24
C ARG A 535 5.93 9.78 -24.46
N LYS A 536 5.23 8.66 -24.37
CA LYS A 536 5.08 7.70 -25.49
C LYS A 536 4.43 8.35 -26.72
N LYS A 537 3.46 9.23 -26.51
CA LYS A 537 2.83 10.03 -27.58
C LYS A 537 3.69 11.20 -28.06
N ARG A 538 4.88 11.43 -27.49
CA ARG A 538 5.80 12.53 -27.81
C ARG A 538 5.23 13.92 -27.57
N ILE A 539 4.30 14.05 -26.63
CA ILE A 539 3.74 15.34 -26.18
C ILE A 539 4.66 15.96 -25.12
N LEU A 540 5.22 15.14 -24.25
CA LEU A 540 6.28 15.53 -23.32
C LEU A 540 7.62 15.00 -23.81
N GLU A 541 8.63 15.87 -23.79
CA GLU A 541 10.01 15.44 -24.04
C GLU A 541 10.48 14.49 -22.94
N PRO A 542 11.32 13.49 -23.25
CA PRO A 542 11.79 12.50 -22.26
C PRO A 542 12.37 13.15 -21.01
N GLU A 543 13.24 14.14 -21.15
CA GLU A 543 13.84 14.87 -20.02
C GLU A 543 12.79 15.56 -19.14
N THR A 544 11.78 16.19 -19.75
CA THR A 544 10.68 16.84 -19.01
C THR A 544 9.86 15.82 -18.26
N ALA A 545 9.53 14.68 -18.88
CA ALA A 545 8.78 13.60 -18.24
C ALA A 545 9.54 13.03 -17.03
N ASP A 546 10.84 12.75 -17.20
CA ASP A 546 11.69 12.23 -16.13
C ASP A 546 11.80 13.23 -14.96
N ASN A 547 12.03 14.52 -15.26
CA ASN A 547 12.10 15.58 -14.25
C ASN A 547 10.78 15.76 -13.48
N LEU A 548 9.62 15.67 -14.14
CA LEU A 548 8.30 15.73 -13.50
C LEU A 548 8.08 14.53 -12.59
N ASN A 549 8.44 13.33 -13.03
CA ASN A 549 8.35 12.10 -12.25
C ASN A 549 9.22 12.18 -10.98
N GLU A 550 10.47 12.62 -11.10
CA GLU A 550 11.38 12.73 -9.95
C GLU A 550 10.93 13.83 -8.97
N ALA A 551 10.45 14.98 -9.47
CA ALA A 551 9.90 16.02 -8.63
C ALA A 551 8.66 15.54 -7.84
N LEU A 552 7.75 14.83 -8.50
CA LEU A 552 6.53 14.31 -7.88
C LEU A 552 6.85 13.24 -6.82
N LYS A 553 7.79 12.32 -7.11
CA LYS A 553 8.28 11.31 -6.15
C LYS A 553 8.84 11.97 -4.89
N LEU A 554 9.67 13.01 -5.06
CA LEU A 554 10.25 13.75 -3.93
C LEU A 554 9.16 14.43 -3.09
N PHE A 555 8.20 15.10 -3.73
CA PHE A 555 7.12 15.77 -3.02
C PHE A 555 6.26 14.80 -2.22
N PHE A 556 5.93 13.64 -2.77
CA PHE A 556 5.19 12.58 -2.04
C PHE A 556 6.03 12.01 -0.90
N LYS A 557 7.33 11.77 -1.10
CA LYS A 557 8.23 11.29 -0.04
C LYS A 557 8.26 12.27 1.14
N ILE A 558 8.50 13.55 0.89
CA ILE A 558 8.59 14.56 1.93
C ILE A 558 7.23 14.68 2.66
N ARG A 559 6.12 14.69 1.93
CA ARG A 559 4.78 14.76 2.51
C ARG A 559 4.49 13.55 3.40
N LEU A 560 4.84 12.35 2.95
CA LEU A 560 4.66 11.12 3.73
C LEU A 560 5.45 11.16 5.04
N HIS A 561 6.74 11.49 4.99
CA HIS A 561 7.57 11.61 6.20
C HIS A 561 6.95 12.58 7.21
N GLN A 562 6.43 13.70 6.74
CA GLN A 562 5.80 14.69 7.60
C GLN A 562 4.48 14.21 8.21
N GLN A 563 3.61 13.58 7.41
CA GLN A 563 2.34 13.03 7.89
C GLN A 563 2.54 11.96 8.98
N LEU A 564 3.61 11.17 8.87
CA LEU A 564 3.95 10.16 9.88
C LEU A 564 4.51 10.79 11.15
N SER A 565 5.34 11.82 11.04
CA SER A 565 6.01 12.45 12.19
C SER A 565 5.07 13.29 13.07
N LYS A 566 4.06 13.96 12.49
CA LYS A 566 3.20 14.93 13.20
C LYS A 566 1.79 14.45 13.53
N GLN A 567 1.40 13.25 13.15
CA GLN A 567 0.05 12.68 13.27
C GLN A 567 -1.09 13.55 12.68
N GLU A 568 -0.77 14.60 11.93
CA GLU A 568 -1.72 15.50 11.30
C GLU A 568 -1.53 15.52 9.79
N THR A 569 -2.62 15.71 9.04
CA THR A 569 -2.63 15.84 7.58
C THR A 569 -2.17 17.25 7.14
N LEU A 570 -1.04 17.73 7.66
CA LEU A 570 -0.50 19.03 7.32
C LEU A 570 0.17 19.01 5.93
N ASN A 571 -0.20 19.96 5.08
CA ASN A 571 0.43 20.15 3.77
C ASN A 571 1.68 21.04 3.85
N ASN A 572 1.92 21.69 4.99
CA ASN A 572 3.00 22.62 5.21
C ASN A 572 4.25 21.93 5.74
N ILE A 573 5.33 21.98 4.99
CA ILE A 573 6.61 21.36 5.31
C ILE A 573 7.50 22.33 6.05
N ASP A 574 8.09 21.91 7.16
CA ASP A 574 9.16 22.67 7.81
C ASP A 574 10.50 22.37 7.11
N ILE A 575 10.93 23.32 6.28
CA ILE A 575 12.17 23.22 5.49
C ILE A 575 13.41 23.05 6.38
N LYS A 576 13.35 23.51 7.64
CA LYS A 576 14.49 23.44 8.58
C LYS A 576 14.75 22.02 9.05
N GLN A 577 13.74 21.15 9.00
CA GLN A 577 13.86 19.73 9.37
C GLN A 577 14.40 18.85 8.23
N LEU A 578 14.44 19.37 6.99
CA LEU A 578 15.01 18.67 5.86
C LEU A 578 16.54 18.73 5.90
N GLU A 579 17.18 17.64 5.50
CA GLU A 579 18.64 17.60 5.29
C GLU A 579 19.05 18.54 4.14
N ARG A 580 20.33 18.93 4.11
CA ARG A 580 20.86 19.82 3.06
C ARG A 580 20.59 19.27 1.66
N THR A 581 20.84 17.99 1.45
CA THR A 581 20.59 17.30 0.17
C THR A 581 19.12 17.33 -0.22
N GLU A 582 18.22 17.09 0.72
CA GLU A 582 16.77 17.14 0.46
C GLU A 582 16.29 18.55 0.14
N ARG A 583 16.86 19.57 0.79
CA ARG A 583 16.55 20.98 0.46
C ARG A 583 17.01 21.38 -0.95
N ASP A 584 18.19 20.90 -1.37
CA ASP A 584 18.68 21.16 -2.72
C ASP A 584 17.82 20.44 -3.78
N LEU A 585 17.45 19.19 -3.54
CA LEU A 585 16.52 18.45 -4.40
C LEU A 585 15.13 19.12 -4.46
N LEU A 586 14.60 19.56 -3.31
CA LEU A 586 13.35 20.31 -3.25
C LEU A 586 13.40 21.59 -4.09
N ARG A 587 14.50 22.34 -4.01
CA ARG A 587 14.70 23.54 -4.82
C ARG A 587 14.68 23.22 -6.31
N HIS A 588 15.40 22.20 -6.75
CA HIS A 588 15.40 21.76 -8.15
C HIS A 588 14.03 21.30 -8.61
N SER A 589 13.32 20.52 -7.80
CA SER A 589 11.95 20.08 -8.11
C SER A 589 10.97 21.24 -8.25
N LEU A 590 11.08 22.29 -7.43
CA LEU A 590 10.28 23.49 -7.57
C LEU A 590 10.62 24.29 -8.84
N HIS A 591 11.87 24.26 -9.31
CA HIS A 591 12.23 24.82 -10.62
C HIS A 591 11.61 24.03 -11.77
N VAL A 592 11.53 22.70 -11.67
CA VAL A 592 10.81 21.85 -12.65
C VAL A 592 9.33 22.27 -12.71
N VAL A 593 8.68 22.43 -11.55
CA VAL A 593 7.29 22.92 -11.48
C VAL A 593 7.13 24.28 -12.16
N LYS A 594 8.05 25.23 -11.90
CA LYS A 594 8.02 26.56 -12.51
C LYS A 594 8.12 26.49 -14.04
N LYS A 595 9.04 25.68 -14.57
CA LYS A 595 9.19 25.46 -16.03
C LYS A 595 7.93 24.81 -16.62
N PHE A 596 7.38 23.83 -15.94
CA PHE A 596 6.18 23.14 -16.40
C PHE A 596 4.96 24.10 -16.43
N LYS A 597 4.78 24.95 -15.43
CA LYS A 597 3.75 26.00 -15.45
C LYS A 597 3.92 26.96 -16.62
N GLN A 598 5.16 27.37 -16.93
CA GLN A 598 5.44 28.23 -18.10
C GLN A 598 5.08 27.52 -19.41
N PHE A 599 5.41 26.23 -19.52
CA PHE A 599 5.00 25.40 -20.66
C PHE A 599 3.47 25.37 -20.82
N LEU A 600 2.72 25.10 -19.74
CA LEU A 600 1.25 25.08 -19.75
C LEU A 600 0.67 26.43 -20.14
N GLY A 601 1.18 27.53 -19.56
CA GLY A 601 0.73 28.90 -19.89
C GLY A 601 0.92 29.23 -21.37
N PHE A 602 2.05 28.83 -21.95
CA PHE A 602 2.33 28.99 -23.37
C PHE A 602 1.44 28.10 -24.24
N HIS A 603 1.33 26.80 -23.90
CA HIS A 603 0.56 25.82 -24.65
C HIS A 603 -0.94 26.19 -24.74
N TYR A 604 -1.53 26.59 -23.62
CA TYR A 604 -2.95 26.98 -23.56
C TYR A 604 -3.19 28.49 -23.73
N GLN A 605 -2.17 29.26 -24.14
CA GLN A 605 -2.26 30.70 -24.41
C GLN A 605 -2.84 31.52 -23.24
N ILE A 606 -2.56 31.10 -22.00
CA ILE A 606 -3.01 31.78 -20.79
C ILE A 606 -2.00 32.90 -20.50
N ARG A 607 -2.48 34.13 -20.56
CA ARG A 607 -1.69 35.31 -20.14
C ARG A 607 -1.94 35.56 -18.66
N ASP A 608 -0.84 35.78 -17.90
CA ASP A 608 -0.89 36.16 -16.49
C ASP A 608 -1.53 37.55 -16.30
#